data_6d4db59b5bfeeff016eedfd4dea630cd
#
_entry.id   6d4db59b5bfeeff016eedfd4dea630cd
#
_cell.length_a   1.000
_cell.length_b   1.000
_cell.length_c   1.000
_cell.angle_alpha   90.00
_cell.angle_beta   90.00
_cell.angle_gamma   90.00
#
_symmetry.space_group_name_H-M   'P 1'
#
loop_
_entity.id
_entity.type
_entity.pdbx_description
1 polymer ?
#
loop_
_entity_poly.entity_id
_entity_poly.type
_entity_poly.pdbx_seq_one_letter_code
_entity_poly.pdbx_strand_id
1 'polypeptide(L)'
;GSTIKPLLAMAGLKEHVVDEHTKILAEGAIQVQSEVDPSVYYTFRDWKVHGWSDIRKAIADSVDIFFYALGGGYGDIHGLGVDNMEKYLKLARADQPTGIDLPGEASGFVPSRAWKRETKHDAWYIGDSYNLSIGQGDLTVTPLWLNMYISAVANGGKLMKPGLVEN
;
A
#
# COMPACT_ATOMS: atom_id res chain seq x y z
N GLY A 1 7.59 -3.69 -0.28
CA GLY A 1 7.62 -3.13 -1.63
C GLY A 1 6.35 -3.40 -2.43
N SER A 2 6.42 -3.25 -3.74
CA SER A 2 5.27 -3.28 -4.69
C SER A 2 4.37 -4.53 -4.63
N THR A 3 4.78 -5.58 -3.95
CA THR A 3 3.96 -6.79 -3.76
C THR A 3 2.67 -6.56 -2.98
N ILE A 4 2.54 -5.45 -2.22
CA ILE A 4 1.30 -5.09 -1.53
C ILE A 4 0.30 -4.34 -2.42
N LYS A 5 0.72 -3.85 -3.59
CA LYS A 5 -0.11 -3.03 -4.49
C LYS A 5 -1.45 -3.70 -4.86
N PRO A 6 -1.52 -5.01 -5.15
CA PRO A 6 -2.82 -5.66 -5.39
C PRO A 6 -3.80 -5.55 -4.21
N LEU A 7 -3.32 -5.61 -2.96
CA LEU A 7 -4.17 -5.43 -1.78
C LEU A 7 -4.75 -4.01 -1.73
N LEU A 8 -3.91 -3.00 -1.95
CA LEU A 8 -4.35 -1.61 -1.95
C LEU A 8 -5.24 -1.29 -3.16
N ALA A 9 -5.01 -1.93 -4.31
CA ALA A 9 -5.91 -1.84 -5.46
C ALA A 9 -7.31 -2.37 -5.13
N MET A 10 -7.41 -3.53 -4.47
CA MET A 10 -8.69 -4.06 -3.99
C MET A 10 -9.36 -3.11 -2.97
N ALA A 11 -8.57 -2.53 -2.07
CA ALA A 11 -9.07 -1.52 -1.13
C ALA A 11 -9.63 -0.29 -1.86
N GLY A 12 -8.90 0.24 -2.84
CA GLY A 12 -9.32 1.40 -3.62
C GLY A 12 -10.62 1.17 -4.41
N LEU A 13 -10.77 -0.02 -5.01
CA LEU A 13 -12.01 -0.43 -5.66
C LEU A 13 -13.16 -0.56 -4.66
N LYS A 14 -12.90 -1.16 -3.49
CA LYS A 14 -13.91 -1.39 -2.44
C LYS A 14 -14.40 -0.09 -1.80
N GLU A 15 -13.51 0.85 -1.58
CA GLU A 15 -13.82 2.17 -1.00
C GLU A 15 -14.25 3.20 -2.08
N HIS A 16 -14.39 2.77 -3.34
CA HIS A 16 -14.78 3.61 -4.48
C HIS A 16 -13.88 4.85 -4.69
N VAL A 17 -12.60 4.74 -4.32
CA VAL A 17 -11.57 5.77 -4.59
C VAL A 17 -11.21 5.78 -6.06
N VAL A 18 -11.16 4.61 -6.67
CA VAL A 18 -11.00 4.38 -8.12
C VAL A 18 -11.96 3.28 -8.57
N ASP A 19 -12.19 3.22 -9.86
CA ASP A 19 -12.89 2.12 -10.54
C ASP A 19 -11.98 1.49 -11.61
N GLU A 20 -12.49 0.51 -12.34
CA GLU A 20 -11.72 -0.18 -13.40
C GLU A 20 -11.46 0.70 -14.63
N HIS A 21 -12.14 1.85 -14.77
CA HIS A 21 -12.00 2.80 -15.88
C HIS A 21 -11.16 4.01 -15.51
N THR A 22 -10.90 4.22 -14.22
CA THR A 22 -10.08 5.32 -13.72
C THR A 22 -8.69 5.25 -14.32
N LYS A 23 -8.26 6.33 -15.00
CA LYS A 23 -6.95 6.44 -15.61
C LYS A 23 -6.16 7.60 -15.03
N ILE A 24 -4.90 7.35 -14.77
CA ILE A 24 -3.94 8.33 -14.26
C ILE A 24 -2.79 8.43 -15.27
N LEU A 25 -2.38 9.65 -15.58
CA LEU A 25 -1.23 9.91 -16.43
C LEU A 25 0.06 9.85 -15.60
N ALA A 26 0.88 8.83 -15.82
CA ALA A 26 2.13 8.58 -15.11
C ALA A 26 3.34 9.03 -15.96
N GLU A 27 3.75 10.29 -15.82
CA GLU A 27 4.82 10.93 -16.58
C GLU A 27 6.20 10.84 -15.90
N GLY A 28 6.37 9.88 -15.00
CA GLY A 28 7.65 9.60 -14.33
C GLY A 28 7.85 10.33 -13.00
N ALA A 29 7.07 11.36 -12.69
CA ALA A 29 7.06 12.01 -11.38
C ALA A 29 5.76 12.79 -11.15
N ILE A 30 5.41 12.99 -9.88
CA ILE A 30 4.40 13.95 -9.44
C ILE A 30 5.03 14.96 -8.48
N GLN A 31 4.50 16.18 -8.44
CA GLN A 31 4.89 17.21 -7.49
C GLN A 31 3.73 17.53 -6.58
N VAL A 32 4.02 17.63 -5.29
CA VAL A 32 3.03 17.93 -4.26
C VAL A 32 3.56 19.08 -3.42
N GLN A 33 2.74 20.10 -3.24
CA GLN A 33 3.04 21.25 -2.39
C GLN A 33 3.12 20.82 -0.92
N SER A 34 4.09 21.36 -0.20
CA SER A 34 4.20 21.13 1.24
C SER A 34 3.00 21.71 1.97
N GLU A 35 2.46 20.95 2.92
CA GLU A 35 1.38 21.40 3.81
C GLU A 35 1.88 22.44 4.83
N VAL A 36 3.19 22.48 5.08
CA VAL A 36 3.83 23.36 6.07
C VAL A 36 4.32 24.65 5.45
N ASP A 37 4.94 24.56 4.26
CA ASP A 37 5.48 25.71 3.53
C ASP A 37 5.03 25.65 2.08
N PRO A 38 4.07 26.51 1.68
CA PRO A 38 3.56 26.53 0.32
C PRO A 38 4.58 26.88 -0.79
N SER A 39 5.75 27.38 -0.44
CA SER A 39 6.84 27.63 -1.39
C SER A 39 7.64 26.37 -1.74
N VAL A 40 7.48 25.30 -0.95
CA VAL A 40 8.21 24.04 -1.10
C VAL A 40 7.36 23.00 -1.82
N TYR A 41 7.94 22.34 -2.80
CA TYR A 41 7.34 21.22 -3.52
C TYR A 41 8.18 19.96 -3.34
N TYR A 42 7.53 18.86 -2.99
CA TYR A 42 8.14 17.52 -2.93
C TYR A 42 7.89 16.79 -4.24
N THR A 43 8.93 16.16 -4.78
CA THR A 43 8.84 15.36 -6.01
C THR A 43 8.86 13.88 -5.66
N PHE A 44 7.81 13.17 -6.05
CA PHE A 44 7.71 11.72 -5.94
C PHE A 44 7.89 11.10 -7.31
N ARG A 45 8.90 10.25 -7.47
CA ARG A 45 9.30 9.68 -8.76
C ARG A 45 8.74 8.28 -8.93
N ASP A 46 8.38 7.99 -10.16
CA ASP A 46 8.20 6.61 -10.62
C ASP A 46 9.52 6.08 -11.20
N TRP A 47 9.64 4.79 -11.38
CA TRP A 47 10.84 4.17 -11.92
C TRP A 47 10.96 4.32 -13.44
N LYS A 48 9.88 4.68 -14.14
CA LYS A 48 9.86 5.08 -15.55
C LYS A 48 8.61 5.91 -15.88
N VAL A 49 8.54 6.41 -17.12
CA VAL A 49 7.32 6.97 -17.70
C VAL A 49 6.44 5.82 -18.18
N HIS A 50 5.19 5.75 -17.69
CA HIS A 50 4.23 4.71 -18.04
C HIS A 50 3.11 5.19 -18.97
N GLY A 51 2.89 6.51 -19.03
CA GLY A 51 1.75 7.10 -19.73
C GLY A 51 0.41 6.82 -19.02
N TRP A 52 -0.68 6.86 -19.76
CA TRP A 52 -2.00 6.56 -19.21
C TRP A 52 -2.07 5.15 -18.68
N SER A 53 -2.43 5.04 -17.41
CA SER A 53 -2.47 3.77 -16.69
C SER A 53 -3.79 3.64 -15.94
N ASP A 54 -4.50 2.55 -16.17
CA ASP A 54 -5.62 2.09 -15.36
C ASP A 54 -5.11 1.13 -14.27
N ILE A 55 -6.01 0.64 -13.41
CA ILE A 55 -5.65 -0.21 -12.28
C ILE A 55 -4.99 -1.54 -12.71
N ARG A 56 -5.40 -2.12 -13.85
CA ARG A 56 -4.82 -3.37 -14.38
C ARG A 56 -3.37 -3.15 -14.83
N LYS A 57 -3.16 -2.10 -15.62
CA LYS A 57 -1.82 -1.70 -16.05
C LYS A 57 -0.96 -1.28 -14.87
N ALA A 58 -1.52 -0.59 -13.90
CA ALA A 58 -0.80 -0.15 -12.70
C ALA A 58 -0.29 -1.32 -11.86
N ILE A 59 -1.04 -2.41 -11.74
CA ILE A 59 -0.58 -3.64 -11.08
C ILE A 59 0.47 -4.35 -11.94
N ALA A 60 0.20 -4.53 -13.24
CA ALA A 60 1.08 -5.28 -14.15
C ALA A 60 2.46 -4.63 -14.30
N ASP A 61 2.50 -3.30 -14.49
CA ASP A 61 3.71 -2.51 -14.69
C ASP A 61 4.27 -1.91 -13.39
N SER A 62 3.62 -2.16 -12.25
CA SER A 62 4.01 -1.61 -10.94
C SER A 62 4.12 -0.08 -10.94
N VAL A 63 3.12 0.63 -11.49
CA VAL A 63 3.12 2.09 -11.65
C VAL A 63 3.00 2.78 -10.29
N ASP A 64 4.07 3.38 -9.79
CA ASP A 64 4.09 4.04 -8.47
C ASP A 64 3.16 5.26 -8.44
N ILE A 65 3.13 6.08 -9.48
CA ILE A 65 2.27 7.27 -9.55
C ILE A 65 0.78 6.91 -9.40
N PHE A 66 0.33 5.79 -9.99
CA PHE A 66 -1.04 5.34 -9.80
C PHE A 66 -1.33 5.04 -8.32
N PHE A 67 -0.40 4.37 -7.65
CA PHE A 67 -0.56 4.03 -6.23
C PHE A 67 -0.34 5.22 -5.30
N TYR A 68 0.47 6.20 -5.66
CA TYR A 68 0.52 7.48 -4.93
C TYR A 68 -0.87 8.15 -4.91
N ALA A 69 -1.49 8.29 -6.08
CA ALA A 69 -2.83 8.86 -6.17
C ALA A 69 -3.88 8.02 -5.45
N LEU A 70 -3.83 6.69 -5.60
CA LEU A 70 -4.74 5.76 -4.93
C LEU A 70 -4.59 5.82 -3.39
N GLY A 71 -3.37 5.89 -2.88
CA GLY A 71 -3.10 5.88 -1.44
C GLY A 71 -3.26 7.24 -0.77
N GLY A 72 -2.59 8.24 -1.25
CA GLY A 72 -2.52 9.56 -0.64
C GLY A 72 -3.40 10.63 -1.30
N GLY A 73 -3.89 10.38 -2.51
CA GLY A 73 -4.62 11.36 -3.32
C GLY A 73 -3.70 12.17 -4.23
N TYR A 74 -4.17 12.48 -5.44
CA TYR A 74 -3.51 13.37 -6.38
C TYR A 74 -4.49 13.79 -7.49
N GLY A 75 -4.46 15.07 -7.88
CA GLY A 75 -5.43 15.62 -8.83
C GLY A 75 -6.87 15.46 -8.30
N ASP A 76 -7.74 14.87 -9.09
CA ASP A 76 -9.14 14.64 -8.73
C ASP A 76 -9.37 13.39 -7.86
N ILE A 77 -8.31 12.65 -7.55
CA ILE A 77 -8.39 11.44 -6.73
C ILE A 77 -8.08 11.79 -5.28
N HIS A 78 -9.05 11.59 -4.38
CA HIS A 78 -8.92 11.93 -2.96
C HIS A 78 -8.08 10.94 -2.15
N GLY A 79 -7.78 9.75 -2.71
CA GLY A 79 -6.98 8.71 -2.08
C GLY A 79 -7.68 7.93 -0.96
N LEU A 80 -7.11 6.77 -0.60
CA LEU A 80 -7.56 5.95 0.53
C LEU A 80 -7.31 6.62 1.89
N GLY A 81 -6.22 7.35 1.99
CA GLY A 81 -5.71 7.82 3.27
C GLY A 81 -5.07 6.70 4.10
N VAL A 82 -4.27 7.09 5.09
CA VAL A 82 -3.56 6.13 5.95
C VAL A 82 -4.51 5.21 6.72
N ASP A 83 -5.64 5.73 7.18
CA ASP A 83 -6.56 4.98 8.04
C ASP A 83 -7.20 3.80 7.28
N ASN A 84 -7.58 3.99 6.00
CA ASN A 84 -8.06 2.89 5.16
C ASN A 84 -6.91 1.95 4.76
N MET A 85 -5.72 2.48 4.41
CA MET A 85 -4.58 1.61 4.12
C MET A 85 -4.21 0.73 5.33
N GLU A 86 -4.15 1.29 6.53
CA GLU A 86 -3.95 0.55 7.78
C GLU A 86 -5.04 -0.52 7.97
N LYS A 87 -6.31 -0.15 7.83
CA LYS A 87 -7.46 -1.05 7.95
C LYS A 87 -7.32 -2.28 7.04
N TYR A 88 -7.00 -2.09 5.76
CA TYR A 88 -6.90 -3.20 4.82
C TYR A 88 -5.64 -4.05 5.01
N LEU A 89 -4.52 -3.45 5.38
CA LEU A 89 -3.30 -4.19 5.75
C LEU A 89 -3.54 -5.07 6.98
N LYS A 90 -4.24 -4.56 8.00
CA LYS A 90 -4.62 -5.32 9.19
C LYS A 90 -5.68 -6.40 8.91
N LEU A 91 -6.66 -6.13 8.04
CA LEU A 91 -7.61 -7.15 7.57
C LEU A 91 -6.89 -8.33 6.89
N ALA A 92 -5.82 -8.04 6.15
CA ALA A 92 -4.94 -9.06 5.57
C ALA A 92 -3.94 -9.64 6.58
N ARG A 93 -4.01 -9.25 7.87
CA ARG A 93 -3.13 -9.71 8.97
C ARG A 93 -1.64 -9.42 8.73
N ALA A 94 -1.32 -8.28 8.10
CA ALA A 94 0.06 -7.92 7.77
C ALA A 94 0.93 -7.67 9.01
N ASP A 95 0.32 -7.33 10.14
CA ASP A 95 0.96 -7.06 11.43
C ASP A 95 0.91 -8.26 12.40
N GLN A 96 0.49 -9.43 11.93
CA GLN A 96 0.32 -10.62 12.77
C GLN A 96 1.15 -11.79 12.24
N PRO A 97 1.51 -12.76 13.12
CA PRO A 97 2.02 -14.04 12.68
C PRO A 97 1.00 -14.77 11.81
N THR A 98 1.45 -15.54 10.83
CA THR A 98 0.57 -16.38 9.99
C THR A 98 -0.02 -17.55 10.76
N GLY A 99 0.66 -17.94 11.85
CA GLY A 99 0.31 -19.07 12.69
C GLY A 99 0.83 -20.41 12.16
N ILE A 100 1.89 -20.39 11.34
CA ILE A 100 2.57 -21.62 10.92
C ILE A 100 2.97 -22.47 12.13
N ASP A 101 3.04 -23.77 11.95
CA ASP A 101 3.41 -24.77 12.97
C ASP A 101 4.93 -24.83 13.28
N LEU A 102 5.58 -23.66 13.22
CA LEU A 102 6.98 -23.46 13.62
C LEU A 102 7.09 -22.46 14.77
N PRO A 103 7.99 -22.70 15.74
CA PRO A 103 8.24 -21.76 16.82
C PRO A 103 9.01 -20.51 16.32
N GLY A 104 8.80 -19.38 17.00
CA GLY A 104 9.59 -18.16 16.76
C GLY A 104 9.20 -17.39 15.50
N GLU A 105 7.97 -17.55 14.99
CA GLU A 105 7.49 -16.79 13.85
C GLU A 105 7.48 -15.28 14.17
N ALA A 106 8.11 -14.47 13.29
CA ALA A 106 8.06 -13.02 13.36
C ALA A 106 6.76 -12.48 12.74
N SER A 107 6.27 -11.36 13.27
CA SER A 107 5.19 -10.58 12.66
C SER A 107 5.72 -9.42 11.81
N GLY A 108 4.88 -8.92 10.91
CA GLY A 108 5.11 -7.64 10.26
C GLY A 108 4.74 -6.48 11.17
N PHE A 109 4.83 -5.28 10.62
CA PHE A 109 4.44 -4.04 11.28
C PHE A 109 3.70 -3.14 10.28
N VAL A 110 2.55 -2.62 10.67
CA VAL A 110 1.73 -1.68 9.90
C VAL A 110 1.76 -0.33 10.59
N PRO A 111 2.36 0.71 9.96
CA PRO A 111 2.43 2.04 10.56
C PRO A 111 1.05 2.73 10.56
N SER A 112 0.83 3.59 11.55
CA SER A 112 -0.37 4.41 11.71
C SER A 112 -0.04 5.84 12.13
N ARG A 113 -1.04 6.75 12.03
CA ARG A 113 -0.90 8.13 12.56
C ARG A 113 -0.56 8.15 14.04
N ALA A 114 -1.24 7.32 14.81
CA ALA A 114 -1.01 7.23 16.26
C ALA A 114 0.40 6.77 16.57
N TRP A 115 0.84 5.68 15.93
CA TRP A 115 2.20 5.17 16.10
C TRP A 115 3.26 6.22 15.74
N LYS A 116 3.12 6.91 14.59
CA LYS A 116 4.11 7.91 14.16
C LYS A 116 4.20 9.05 15.17
N ARG A 117 3.05 9.54 15.67
CA ARG A 117 3.01 10.59 16.69
C ARG A 117 3.65 10.16 18.01
N GLU A 118 3.37 8.95 18.46
CA GLU A 118 3.85 8.43 19.75
C GLU A 118 5.33 8.04 19.71
N THR A 119 5.78 7.47 18.60
CA THR A 119 7.13 6.88 18.50
C THR A 119 8.14 7.83 17.87
N LYS A 120 7.72 8.57 16.84
CA LYS A 120 8.60 9.51 16.12
C LYS A 120 8.39 10.96 16.52
N HIS A 121 7.37 11.25 17.36
CA HIS A 121 6.96 12.60 17.78
C HIS A 121 6.71 13.54 16.59
N ASP A 122 6.13 13.00 15.52
CA ASP A 122 5.94 13.67 14.24
C ASP A 122 4.53 13.40 13.67
N ALA A 123 4.04 14.33 12.84
CA ALA A 123 2.76 14.19 12.16
C ALA A 123 2.86 13.21 10.96
N TRP A 124 1.72 12.72 10.53
CA TRP A 124 1.63 11.95 9.30
C TRP A 124 1.42 12.90 8.11
N TYR A 125 2.34 12.90 7.15
CA TYR A 125 2.30 13.74 5.97
C TYR A 125 1.89 12.94 4.73
N ILE A 126 1.58 13.65 3.65
CA ILE A 126 1.21 13.05 2.37
C ILE A 126 2.29 12.09 1.84
N GLY A 127 3.57 12.43 2.04
CA GLY A 127 4.69 11.58 1.65
C GLY A 127 4.74 10.23 2.35
N ASP A 128 4.28 10.16 3.61
CA ASP A 128 4.15 8.88 4.33
C ASP A 128 3.07 8.01 3.67
N SER A 129 1.95 8.61 3.26
CA SER A 129 0.87 7.90 2.55
C SER A 129 1.35 7.39 1.20
N TYR A 130 2.12 8.17 0.46
CA TYR A 130 2.69 7.74 -0.83
C TYR A 130 3.66 6.58 -0.64
N ASN A 131 4.59 6.68 0.32
CA ASN A 131 5.51 5.59 0.61
C ASN A 131 4.77 4.32 1.05
N LEU A 132 3.79 4.43 1.94
CA LEU A 132 2.98 3.29 2.37
C LEU A 132 2.25 2.64 1.20
N SER A 133 1.71 3.44 0.27
CA SER A 133 0.93 2.94 -0.86
C SER A 133 1.72 2.09 -1.86
N ILE A 134 3.03 2.23 -1.88
CA ILE A 134 3.93 1.39 -2.70
C ILE A 134 4.71 0.35 -1.88
N GLY A 135 4.34 0.16 -0.61
CA GLY A 135 4.97 -0.80 0.29
C GLY A 135 6.35 -0.39 0.78
N GLN A 136 6.58 0.90 0.93
CA GLN A 136 7.79 1.48 1.49
C GLN A 136 7.50 2.21 2.81
N GLY A 137 8.47 3.00 3.27
CA GLY A 137 8.40 3.66 4.57
C GLY A 137 8.60 2.66 5.72
N ASP A 138 7.79 2.82 6.76
CA ASP A 138 7.91 2.01 7.98
C ASP A 138 7.16 0.66 7.93
N LEU A 139 6.47 0.35 6.83
CA LEU A 139 5.81 -0.93 6.65
C LEU A 139 6.82 -2.06 6.56
N THR A 140 6.68 -3.06 7.42
CA THR A 140 7.43 -4.31 7.32
C THR A 140 6.48 -5.51 7.26
N VAL A 141 6.81 -6.49 6.43
CA VAL A 141 6.06 -7.75 6.30
C VAL A 141 7.02 -8.93 6.20
N THR A 142 6.59 -10.09 6.63
CA THR A 142 7.40 -11.31 6.48
C THR A 142 7.20 -11.94 5.10
N PRO A 143 8.20 -12.64 4.54
CA PRO A 143 8.02 -13.40 3.30
C PRO A 143 6.90 -14.45 3.40
N LEU A 144 6.71 -15.03 4.57
CA LEU A 144 5.65 -16.02 4.79
C LEU A 144 4.27 -15.37 4.72
N TRP A 145 4.09 -14.20 5.32
CA TRP A 145 2.85 -13.44 5.17
C TRP A 145 2.59 -13.07 3.70
N LEU A 146 3.62 -12.64 2.95
CA LEU A 146 3.47 -12.34 1.53
C LEU A 146 2.96 -13.55 0.75
N ASN A 147 3.51 -14.74 1.01
CA ASN A 147 3.06 -15.98 0.40
C ASN A 147 1.59 -16.28 0.76
N MET A 148 1.22 -16.19 2.04
CA MET A 148 -0.15 -16.38 2.52
C MET A 148 -1.13 -15.41 1.85
N TYR A 149 -0.78 -14.12 1.78
CA TYR A 149 -1.59 -13.08 1.18
C TYR A 149 -1.78 -13.30 -0.33
N ILE A 150 -0.72 -13.56 -1.08
CA ILE A 150 -0.81 -13.83 -2.53
C ILE A 150 -1.59 -15.11 -2.81
N SER A 151 -1.44 -16.13 -1.97
CA SER A 151 -2.27 -17.34 -2.04
C SER A 151 -3.75 -17.03 -1.83
N ALA A 152 -4.08 -16.09 -0.93
CA ALA A 152 -5.45 -15.63 -0.73
C ALA A 152 -6.01 -14.92 -1.97
N VAL A 153 -5.21 -14.09 -2.65
CA VAL A 153 -5.61 -13.50 -3.93
C VAL A 153 -5.93 -14.57 -4.97
N ALA A 154 -5.10 -15.62 -5.06
CA ALA A 154 -5.25 -16.70 -6.03
C ALA A 154 -6.46 -17.62 -5.74
N ASN A 155 -6.85 -17.78 -4.46
CA ASN A 155 -7.91 -18.71 -4.05
C ASN A 155 -9.29 -18.05 -3.81
N GLY A 156 -9.45 -16.80 -4.24
CA GLY A 156 -10.73 -16.09 -4.09
C GLY A 156 -10.92 -15.42 -2.71
N GLY A 157 -9.83 -15.05 -2.02
CA GLY A 157 -9.84 -14.21 -0.83
C GLY A 157 -9.77 -14.94 0.51
N LYS A 158 -9.44 -16.23 0.52
CA LYS A 158 -9.34 -17.03 1.76
C LYS A 158 -7.90 -16.99 2.29
N LEU A 159 -7.69 -16.33 3.43
CA LEU A 159 -6.42 -16.38 4.16
C LEU A 159 -6.29 -17.75 4.85
N MET A 160 -5.51 -18.63 4.24
CA MET A 160 -5.26 -19.97 4.77
C MET A 160 -4.05 -19.95 5.71
N LYS A 161 -4.17 -20.62 6.86
CA LYS A 161 -3.02 -20.83 7.74
C LYS A 161 -2.01 -21.73 7.03
N PRO A 162 -0.74 -21.32 6.88
CA PRO A 162 0.28 -22.21 6.36
C PRO A 162 0.62 -23.32 7.36
N GLY A 163 0.96 -24.50 6.85
CA GLY A 163 1.40 -25.65 7.65
C GLY A 163 2.50 -26.41 6.94
N LEU A 164 3.37 -27.08 7.69
CA LEU A 164 4.42 -27.95 7.15
C LEU A 164 4.00 -29.41 7.10
N VAL A 165 3.02 -29.79 7.92
CA VAL A 165 2.55 -31.16 8.03
C VAL A 165 1.07 -31.21 7.70
N GLU A 166 0.70 -32.09 6.79
CA GLU A 166 -0.71 -32.47 6.58
C GLU A 166 -1.16 -33.34 7.76
N ASN A 167 -2.26 -32.94 8.44
CA ASN A 167 -2.91 -33.73 9.46
C ASN A 167 -4.03 -34.56 8.85
#